data_877d27832e3fd216faf05e2c304bbe69
#
_entry.id   877d27832e3fd216faf05e2c304bbe69
#
_cell.length_a   1.000
_cell.length_b   1.000
_cell.length_c   1.000
_cell.angle_alpha   90.00
_cell.angle_beta   90.00
_cell.angle_gamma   90.00
#
_symmetry.space_group_name_H-M   'P 1'
#
loop_
_entity.id
_entity.type
_entity.pdbx_description
1 polymer ?
#
loop_
_entity_poly.entity_id
_entity_poly.type
_entity_poly.pdbx_seq_one_letter_code
_entity_poly.pdbx_strand_id
1 'polypeptide(L)'
;MKNRNINNISLPLNLILKINIVRTLIIWDTIAKYIYRILLLLLLFSILTLTEVFSHLNYWLHGALLITFFLCLLVALINFIYRINWPTKVDCARRIEKDNNVENMPFSSLFDKPIQNENSILWNEHYKRILKISLNLSVTKIKFFHLKNDPLFIRLPIIILFLFIFMAFNSDLDKKVHAALTPEKQNIAFEAGVFTGWINPPEYTGIQPALIPEGSNSLMVPQG
;
A
#
# COMPACT_ATOMS: atom_id res chain seq x y z
N MET A 1 6.13 51.29 -30.98
CA MET A 1 6.24 50.92 -29.56
C MET A 1 6.03 49.44 -29.45
N LYS A 2 7.12 48.73 -29.09
CA LYS A 2 7.22 47.27 -29.15
C LYS A 2 6.55 46.68 -27.91
N ASN A 3 5.36 46.09 -28.03
CA ASN A 3 4.71 45.33 -26.95
C ASN A 3 5.68 44.22 -26.48
N ARG A 4 6.40 44.47 -25.40
CA ARG A 4 7.09 43.39 -24.68
C ARG A 4 6.02 42.59 -23.93
N ASN A 5 5.71 41.46 -24.49
CA ASN A 5 4.90 40.44 -23.85
C ASN A 5 5.52 40.10 -22.49
N ILE A 6 4.88 40.51 -21.39
CA ILE A 6 5.30 40.35 -19.99
C ILE A 6 5.19 38.88 -19.53
N ASN A 7 4.75 38.01 -20.40
CA ASN A 7 4.72 36.57 -20.13
C ASN A 7 6.10 35.89 -20.03
N ASN A 8 7.19 36.63 -20.24
CA ASN A 8 8.58 36.14 -20.17
C ASN A 8 9.44 36.97 -19.21
N ILE A 9 9.00 37.15 -17.96
CA ILE A 9 9.97 37.44 -16.91
C ILE A 9 10.72 36.12 -16.69
N SER A 10 11.86 35.97 -17.36
CA SER A 10 12.73 34.84 -17.20
C SER A 10 13.28 34.85 -15.77
N LEU A 11 12.66 34.06 -14.90
CA LEU A 11 13.19 33.80 -13.57
C LEU A 11 14.65 33.33 -13.71
N PRO A 12 15.57 33.79 -12.86
CA PRO A 12 16.93 33.30 -12.86
C PRO A 12 16.97 31.77 -12.77
N LEU A 13 17.86 31.14 -13.52
CA LEU A 13 17.97 29.68 -13.59
C LEU A 13 18.04 29.05 -12.19
N ASN A 14 18.73 29.69 -11.27
CA ASN A 14 18.88 29.26 -9.88
C ASN A 14 17.53 29.16 -9.15
N LEU A 15 16.59 30.09 -9.39
CA LEU A 15 15.25 30.03 -8.79
C LEU A 15 14.40 28.93 -9.44
N ILE A 16 14.50 28.73 -10.74
CA ILE A 16 13.80 27.66 -11.45
C ILE A 16 14.26 26.29 -10.90
N LEU A 17 15.57 26.12 -10.72
CA LEU A 17 16.11 24.90 -10.12
C LEU A 17 15.59 24.68 -8.70
N LYS A 18 15.58 25.72 -7.85
CA LYS A 18 15.02 25.62 -6.49
C LYS A 18 13.54 25.21 -6.51
N ILE A 19 12.73 25.81 -7.36
CA ILE A 19 11.31 25.47 -7.52
C ILE A 19 11.14 24.01 -7.95
N ASN A 20 11.92 23.54 -8.92
CA ASN A 20 11.85 22.18 -9.40
C ASN A 20 12.24 21.15 -8.33
N ILE A 21 13.32 21.44 -7.57
CA ILE A 21 13.72 20.58 -6.44
C ILE A 21 12.60 20.52 -5.40
N VAL A 22 12.03 21.67 -5.01
CA VAL A 22 10.96 21.70 -4.02
C VAL A 22 9.68 21.05 -4.55
N ARG A 23 9.40 21.19 -5.84
CA ARG A 23 8.29 20.49 -6.49
C ARG A 23 8.42 18.97 -6.34
N THR A 24 9.59 18.41 -6.65
CA THR A 24 9.85 16.96 -6.47
C THR A 24 9.74 16.55 -5.02
N LEU A 25 10.19 17.38 -4.07
CA LEU A 25 10.06 17.12 -2.64
C LEU A 25 8.61 17.08 -2.18
N ILE A 26 7.76 18.02 -2.61
CA ILE A 26 6.33 18.05 -2.25
C ILE A 26 5.62 16.83 -2.82
N ILE A 27 5.92 16.48 -4.08
CA ILE A 27 5.38 15.27 -4.71
C ILE A 27 5.81 14.04 -3.95
N TRP A 28 7.10 13.92 -3.61
CA TRP A 28 7.64 12.81 -2.81
C TRP A 28 6.96 12.69 -1.44
N ASP A 29 6.83 13.80 -0.71
CA ASP A 29 6.15 13.85 0.59
C ASP A 29 4.69 13.35 0.47
N THR A 30 4.02 13.71 -0.62
CA THR A 30 2.63 13.31 -0.87
C THR A 30 2.56 11.82 -1.22
N ILE A 31 3.38 11.38 -2.16
CA ILE A 31 3.46 9.97 -2.59
C ILE A 31 3.81 9.07 -1.40
N ALA A 32 4.81 9.44 -0.61
CA ALA A 32 5.27 8.66 0.54
C ALA A 32 4.15 8.38 1.56
N LYS A 33 3.23 9.35 1.78
CA LYS A 33 2.10 9.18 2.70
C LYS A 33 1.10 8.12 2.24
N TYR A 34 0.86 8.05 0.92
CA TYR A 34 -0.15 7.13 0.36
C TYR A 34 0.43 5.75 0.06
N ILE A 35 1.64 5.71 -0.49
CA ILE A 35 2.36 4.43 -0.71
C ILE A 35 2.53 3.69 0.61
N TYR A 36 2.81 4.39 1.68
CA TYR A 36 2.94 3.77 3.00
C TYR A 36 1.68 2.98 3.40
N ARG A 37 0.49 3.51 3.19
CA ARG A 37 -0.76 2.82 3.52
C ARG A 37 -0.95 1.55 2.68
N ILE A 38 -0.62 1.62 1.39
CA ILE A 38 -0.68 0.48 0.47
C ILE A 38 0.34 -0.58 0.90
N LEU A 39 1.58 -0.17 1.21
CA LEU A 39 2.62 -1.06 1.69
C LEU A 39 2.23 -1.77 2.99
N LEU A 40 1.61 -1.06 3.92
CA LEU A 40 1.14 -1.63 5.19
C LEU A 40 0.04 -2.67 4.96
N LEU A 41 -0.91 -2.42 4.05
CA LEU A 41 -1.93 -3.39 3.66
C LEU A 41 -1.30 -4.64 3.02
N LEU A 42 -0.37 -4.46 2.08
CA LEU A 42 0.32 -5.57 1.43
C LEU A 42 1.15 -6.39 2.42
N LEU A 43 1.81 -5.72 3.36
CA LEU A 43 2.60 -6.37 4.40
C LEU A 43 1.70 -7.17 5.36
N LEU A 44 0.55 -6.64 5.74
CA LEU A 44 -0.44 -7.36 6.54
C LEU A 44 -0.94 -8.61 5.81
N PHE A 45 -1.27 -8.48 4.52
CA PHE A 45 -1.67 -9.62 3.69
C PHE A 45 -0.57 -10.68 3.60
N SER A 46 0.70 -10.26 3.40
CA SER A 46 1.85 -11.16 3.36
C SER A 46 2.03 -11.92 4.68
N ILE A 47 1.83 -11.26 5.82
CA ILE A 47 1.88 -11.91 7.13
C ILE A 47 0.80 -13.00 7.22
N LEU A 48 -0.45 -12.68 6.86
CA LEU A 48 -1.56 -13.64 6.88
C LEU A 48 -1.32 -14.83 5.95
N THR A 49 -0.71 -14.58 4.79
CA THR A 49 -0.35 -15.63 3.82
C THR A 49 0.75 -16.55 4.37
N LEU A 50 1.82 -15.99 4.93
CA LEU A 50 2.94 -16.74 5.46
C LEU A 50 2.56 -17.59 6.68
N THR A 51 1.67 -17.09 7.51
CA THR A 51 1.15 -17.81 8.69
C THR A 51 0.07 -18.84 8.37
N GLU A 52 -0.26 -19.01 7.09
CA GLU A 52 -1.27 -19.98 6.61
C GLU A 52 -2.67 -19.80 7.24
N VAL A 53 -2.97 -18.61 7.74
CA VAL A 53 -4.29 -18.31 8.33
C VAL A 53 -5.42 -18.65 7.36
N PHE A 54 -5.20 -18.42 6.07
CA PHE A 54 -6.20 -18.67 5.01
C PHE A 54 -6.57 -20.15 4.88
N SER A 55 -5.65 -21.09 5.14
CA SER A 55 -5.91 -22.53 5.06
C SER A 55 -6.83 -23.03 6.19
N HIS A 56 -6.85 -22.32 7.33
CA HIS A 56 -7.69 -22.67 8.48
C HIS A 56 -9.08 -22.03 8.44
N LEU A 57 -9.32 -21.11 7.47
CA LEU A 57 -10.60 -20.40 7.37
C LEU A 57 -11.63 -21.21 6.57
N ASN A 58 -12.89 -21.13 6.99
CA ASN A 58 -13.99 -21.66 6.21
C ASN A 58 -14.10 -20.90 4.87
N TYR A 59 -14.52 -21.61 3.81
CA TYR A 59 -14.66 -21.07 2.45
C TYR A 59 -15.30 -19.67 2.37
N TRP A 60 -16.42 -19.47 3.08
CA TRP A 60 -17.11 -18.18 3.11
C TRP A 60 -16.32 -17.07 3.80
N LEU A 61 -15.66 -17.39 4.93
CA LEU A 61 -14.84 -16.44 5.66
C LEU A 61 -13.58 -16.06 4.87
N HIS A 62 -12.96 -17.05 4.20
CA HIS A 62 -11.81 -16.82 3.32
C HIS A 62 -12.19 -15.87 2.18
N GLY A 63 -13.29 -16.13 1.46
CA GLY A 63 -13.80 -15.27 0.39
C GLY A 63 -14.14 -13.86 0.88
N ALA A 64 -14.81 -13.73 2.03
CA ALA A 64 -15.14 -12.44 2.62
C ALA A 64 -13.89 -11.63 2.99
N LEU A 65 -12.86 -12.26 3.54
CA LEU A 65 -11.59 -11.62 3.90
C LEU A 65 -10.84 -11.13 2.67
N LEU A 66 -10.78 -11.93 1.59
CA LEU A 66 -10.20 -11.53 0.31
C LEU A 66 -10.93 -10.33 -0.30
N ILE A 67 -12.27 -10.37 -0.36
CA ILE A 67 -13.07 -9.26 -0.90
C ILE A 67 -12.80 -7.99 -0.08
N THR A 68 -12.80 -8.09 1.25
CA THR A 68 -12.52 -6.94 2.14
C THR A 68 -11.12 -6.38 1.89
N PHE A 69 -10.11 -7.24 1.75
CA PHE A 69 -8.74 -6.84 1.46
C PHE A 69 -8.63 -6.09 0.14
N PHE A 70 -9.19 -6.65 -0.95
CA PHE A 70 -9.18 -6.01 -2.26
C PHE A 70 -9.96 -4.70 -2.28
N LEU A 71 -11.07 -4.62 -1.56
CA LEU A 71 -11.85 -3.39 -1.43
C LEU A 71 -11.06 -2.31 -0.67
N CYS A 72 -10.39 -2.65 0.42
CA CYS A 72 -9.50 -1.73 1.14
C CYS A 72 -8.35 -1.25 0.27
N LEU A 73 -7.74 -2.15 -0.53
CA LEU A 73 -6.67 -1.81 -1.45
C LEU A 73 -7.15 -0.89 -2.56
N LEU A 74 -8.32 -1.15 -3.12
CA LEU A 74 -8.95 -0.31 -4.13
C LEU A 74 -9.25 1.09 -3.58
N VAL A 75 -9.81 1.20 -2.38
CA VAL A 75 -10.05 2.49 -1.72
C VAL A 75 -8.73 3.22 -1.45
N ALA A 76 -7.67 2.52 -1.04
CA ALA A 76 -6.36 3.11 -0.84
C ALA A 76 -5.76 3.64 -2.15
N LEU A 77 -5.90 2.90 -3.27
CA LEU A 77 -5.47 3.32 -4.61
C LEU A 77 -6.27 4.52 -5.13
N ILE A 78 -7.58 4.51 -4.97
CA ILE A 78 -8.44 5.64 -5.35
C ILE A 78 -8.02 6.89 -4.58
N ASN A 79 -7.85 6.79 -3.27
CA ASN A 79 -7.39 7.91 -2.44
C ASN A 79 -5.99 8.41 -2.87
N PHE A 80 -5.10 7.50 -3.27
CA PHE A 80 -3.79 7.86 -3.81
C PHE A 80 -3.92 8.69 -5.09
N ILE A 81 -4.71 8.22 -6.06
CA ILE A 81 -4.91 8.91 -7.35
C ILE A 81 -5.55 10.29 -7.17
N TYR A 82 -6.64 10.38 -6.39
CA TYR A 82 -7.37 11.64 -6.19
C TYR A 82 -6.59 12.69 -5.39
N ARG A 83 -5.63 12.29 -4.56
CA ARG A 83 -4.87 13.19 -3.70
C ARG A 83 -3.52 13.60 -4.25
N ILE A 84 -3.10 13.07 -5.41
CA ILE A 84 -1.91 13.56 -6.12
C ILE A 84 -2.27 14.87 -6.79
N ASN A 85 -2.07 15.97 -6.08
CA ASN A 85 -2.14 17.30 -6.67
C ASN A 85 -0.73 17.73 -7.11
N TRP A 86 -0.62 18.16 -8.36
CA TRP A 86 0.62 18.72 -8.87
C TRP A 86 0.85 20.10 -8.25
N PRO A 87 1.94 20.30 -7.47
CA PRO A 87 2.18 21.57 -6.81
C PRO A 87 2.45 22.66 -7.83
N THR A 88 1.80 23.81 -7.61
CA THR A 88 2.02 25.01 -8.42
C THR A 88 3.34 25.67 -8.06
N LYS A 89 3.81 26.59 -8.91
CA LYS A 89 5.02 27.38 -8.60
C LYS A 89 4.86 28.17 -7.31
N VAL A 90 3.66 28.67 -7.03
CA VAL A 90 3.33 29.41 -5.80
C VAL A 90 3.39 28.50 -4.57
N ASP A 91 2.91 27.26 -4.66
CA ASP A 91 2.99 26.31 -3.56
C ASP A 91 4.45 25.96 -3.22
N CYS A 92 5.30 25.82 -4.25
CA CYS A 92 6.73 25.60 -4.07
C CYS A 92 7.40 26.81 -3.39
N ALA A 93 7.04 28.05 -3.79
CA ALA A 93 7.55 29.26 -3.19
C ALA A 93 7.15 29.35 -1.71
N ARG A 94 5.87 29.14 -1.40
CA ARG A 94 5.36 29.13 -0.01
C ARG A 94 6.05 28.09 0.86
N ARG A 95 6.39 26.93 0.30
CA ARG A 95 7.13 25.91 1.03
C ARG A 95 8.54 26.37 1.37
N ILE A 96 9.25 27.00 0.41
CA ILE A 96 10.58 27.56 0.63
C ILE A 96 10.55 28.65 1.72
N GLU A 97 9.57 29.54 1.65
CA GLU A 97 9.38 30.61 2.64
C GLU A 97 9.13 30.06 4.04
N LYS A 98 8.22 29.10 4.17
CA LYS A 98 7.91 28.44 5.43
C LYS A 98 9.12 27.74 6.03
N ASP A 99 9.91 27.09 5.21
CA ASP A 99 11.09 26.34 5.65
C ASP A 99 12.26 27.25 6.06
N ASN A 100 12.29 28.49 5.52
CA ASN A 100 13.28 29.52 5.91
C ASN A 100 12.75 30.48 6.97
N ASN A 101 11.53 30.28 7.51
CA ASN A 101 10.86 31.17 8.47
C ASN A 101 10.83 32.63 8.02
N VAL A 102 10.57 32.89 6.74
CA VAL A 102 10.51 34.24 6.18
C VAL A 102 9.10 34.77 6.28
N GLU A 103 8.96 35.94 6.89
CA GLU A 103 7.71 36.68 6.98
C GLU A 103 7.39 37.41 5.66
N ASN A 104 6.12 37.80 5.48
CA ASN A 104 5.61 38.56 4.32
C ASN A 104 5.72 37.90 2.95
N MET A 105 6.00 36.60 2.88
CA MET A 105 5.95 35.78 1.67
C MET A 105 6.58 36.40 0.40
N PRO A 106 7.85 36.86 0.47
CA PRO A 106 8.47 37.60 -0.64
C PRO A 106 8.67 36.76 -1.89
N PHE A 107 8.85 35.44 -1.80
CA PHE A 107 9.07 34.58 -2.95
C PHE A 107 7.76 34.28 -3.69
N SER A 108 6.66 34.05 -2.98
CA SER A 108 5.34 33.83 -3.59
C SER A 108 4.85 35.09 -4.30
N SER A 109 5.16 36.29 -3.77
CA SER A 109 4.79 37.55 -4.40
C SER A 109 5.48 37.83 -5.74
N LEU A 110 6.56 37.10 -6.09
CA LEU A 110 7.13 37.15 -7.45
C LEU A 110 6.16 36.67 -8.54
N PHE A 111 5.15 35.89 -8.17
CA PHE A 111 4.12 35.36 -9.07
C PHE A 111 2.84 36.22 -9.09
N ASP A 112 2.78 37.25 -8.25
CA ASP A 112 1.65 38.18 -8.21
C ASP A 112 1.72 39.14 -9.42
N LYS A 113 0.57 39.53 -9.93
CA LYS A 113 0.45 40.50 -11.00
C LYS A 113 -0.02 41.83 -10.44
N PRO A 114 0.59 42.96 -10.85
CA PRO A 114 0.11 44.26 -10.43
C PRO A 114 -1.28 44.53 -11.00
N ILE A 115 -2.15 45.11 -10.18
CA ILE A 115 -3.54 45.45 -10.56
C ILE A 115 -3.58 46.64 -11.53
N GLN A 116 -2.63 47.58 -11.38
CA GLN A 116 -2.56 48.79 -12.21
C GLN A 116 -1.10 49.07 -12.61
N ASN A 117 -0.92 49.47 -13.89
CA ASN A 117 0.36 49.90 -14.46
C ASN A 117 1.57 48.99 -14.19
N GLU A 118 1.69 47.96 -15.00
CA GLU A 118 2.81 47.01 -14.99
C GLU A 118 4.19 47.64 -15.18
N ASN A 119 4.26 48.86 -15.69
CA ASN A 119 5.50 49.59 -15.97
C ASN A 119 5.85 50.65 -14.90
N SER A 120 5.24 50.60 -13.72
CA SER A 120 5.61 51.56 -12.66
C SER A 120 7.04 51.31 -12.18
N ILE A 121 7.81 52.40 -12.01
CA ILE A 121 9.17 52.37 -11.49
C ILE A 121 9.22 51.66 -10.13
N LEU A 122 8.20 51.94 -9.29
CA LEU A 122 8.02 51.33 -7.97
C LEU A 122 7.85 49.79 -8.04
N TRP A 123 7.09 49.29 -9.01
CA TRP A 123 6.93 47.86 -9.18
C TRP A 123 8.25 47.18 -9.57
N ASN A 124 9.01 47.79 -10.46
CA ASN A 124 10.31 47.23 -10.91
C ASN A 124 11.32 47.17 -9.75
N GLU A 125 11.38 48.22 -8.92
CA GLU A 125 12.27 48.22 -7.74
C GLU A 125 11.81 47.22 -6.67
N HIS A 126 10.51 47.13 -6.43
CA HIS A 126 9.94 46.13 -5.55
C HIS A 126 10.28 44.71 -6.02
N TYR A 127 10.09 44.41 -7.32
CA TYR A 127 10.40 43.12 -7.92
C TYR A 127 11.89 42.77 -7.78
N LYS A 128 12.81 43.72 -8.05
CA LYS A 128 14.25 43.48 -7.88
C LYS A 128 14.61 43.16 -6.43
N ARG A 129 14.01 43.87 -5.47
CA ARG A 129 14.23 43.63 -4.05
C ARG A 129 13.78 42.24 -3.62
N ILE A 130 12.57 41.85 -4.02
CA ILE A 130 12.03 40.50 -3.74
C ILE A 130 12.88 39.40 -4.38
N LEU A 131 13.30 39.61 -5.63
CA LEU A 131 14.16 38.69 -6.34
C LEU A 131 15.49 38.48 -5.62
N LYS A 132 16.11 39.54 -5.12
CA LYS A 132 17.34 39.44 -4.32
C LYS A 132 17.16 38.65 -3.02
N ILE A 133 16.06 38.88 -2.32
CA ILE A 133 15.70 38.10 -1.11
C ILE A 133 15.49 36.64 -1.46
N SER A 134 14.72 36.35 -2.50
CA SER A 134 14.39 34.98 -2.95
C SER A 134 15.61 34.17 -3.38
N LEU A 135 16.62 34.83 -3.96
CA LEU A 135 17.88 34.17 -4.33
C LEU A 135 18.68 33.67 -3.12
N ASN A 136 18.57 34.37 -1.97
CA ASN A 136 19.27 34.01 -0.73
C ASN A 136 18.56 32.88 0.05
N LEU A 137 17.30 32.55 -0.26
CA LEU A 137 16.59 31.49 0.44
C LEU A 137 17.22 30.12 0.12
N SER A 138 17.37 29.29 1.13
CA SER A 138 17.87 27.94 0.99
C SER A 138 16.75 26.95 0.67
N VAL A 139 17.07 25.91 -0.11
CA VAL A 139 16.15 24.80 -0.32
C VAL A 139 16.26 23.86 0.87
N THR A 140 15.12 23.54 1.48
CA THR A 140 15.06 22.67 2.65
C THR A 140 15.50 21.27 2.32
N LYS A 141 16.18 20.64 3.27
CA LYS A 141 16.58 19.23 3.18
C LYS A 141 15.36 18.33 3.20
N ILE A 142 15.46 17.19 2.49
CA ILE A 142 14.45 16.15 2.48
C ILE A 142 14.24 15.65 3.92
N LYS A 143 13.04 15.78 4.43
CA LYS A 143 12.66 15.15 5.70
C LYS A 143 12.15 13.74 5.41
N PHE A 144 13.05 12.77 5.35
CA PHE A 144 12.71 11.36 5.08
C PHE A 144 11.76 10.77 6.13
N PHE A 145 11.81 11.28 7.35
CA PHE A 145 10.99 10.81 8.46
C PHE A 145 9.94 11.85 8.87
N HIS A 146 8.71 11.64 8.44
CA HIS A 146 7.58 12.37 9.01
C HIS A 146 7.12 11.66 10.30
N LEU A 147 7.84 11.88 11.41
CA LEU A 147 7.45 11.38 12.74
C LEU A 147 6.02 11.79 13.14
N LYS A 148 5.52 12.91 12.59
CA LYS A 148 4.14 13.37 12.83
C LYS A 148 3.06 12.42 12.32
N ASN A 149 3.36 11.58 11.32
CA ASN A 149 2.38 10.70 10.69
C ASN A 149 2.36 9.28 11.29
N ASP A 150 3.28 8.99 12.18
CA ASP A 150 3.41 7.70 12.85
C ASP A 150 3.80 7.90 14.33
N PRO A 151 2.86 8.42 15.15
CA PRO A 151 3.13 8.78 16.54
C PRO A 151 3.50 7.58 17.42
N LEU A 152 3.11 6.37 17.01
CA LEU A 152 3.33 5.13 17.77
C LEU A 152 4.49 4.29 17.23
N PHE A 153 5.24 4.76 16.22
CA PHE A 153 6.31 3.99 15.58
C PHE A 153 5.88 2.58 15.13
N ILE A 154 4.59 2.41 14.80
CA ILE A 154 3.98 1.11 14.46
C ILE A 154 4.67 0.47 13.24
N ARG A 155 5.28 1.25 12.37
CA ARG A 155 5.99 0.77 11.18
C ARG A 155 7.09 -0.21 11.52
N LEU A 156 7.89 0.12 12.52
CA LEU A 156 9.09 -0.61 12.86
C LEU A 156 8.76 -2.02 13.38
N PRO A 157 7.86 -2.18 14.38
CA PRO A 157 7.47 -3.52 14.84
C PRO A 157 6.78 -4.35 13.75
N ILE A 158 5.98 -3.74 12.85
CA ILE A 158 5.35 -4.49 11.77
C ILE A 158 6.39 -5.00 10.76
N ILE A 159 7.39 -4.19 10.40
CA ILE A 159 8.48 -4.62 9.50
C ILE A 159 9.31 -5.73 10.17
N ILE A 160 9.64 -5.59 11.45
CA ILE A 160 10.38 -6.60 12.21
C ILE A 160 9.58 -7.91 12.27
N LEU A 161 8.30 -7.82 12.58
CA LEU A 161 7.39 -8.98 12.61
C LEU A 161 7.33 -9.67 11.24
N PHE A 162 7.21 -8.90 10.17
CA PHE A 162 7.22 -9.45 8.81
C PHE A 162 8.53 -10.17 8.50
N LEU A 163 9.67 -9.54 8.80
CA LEU A 163 10.99 -10.16 8.57
C LEU A 163 11.14 -11.46 9.37
N PHE A 164 10.71 -11.46 10.63
CA PHE A 164 10.75 -12.64 11.50
C PHE A 164 9.89 -13.77 10.91
N ILE A 165 8.63 -13.49 10.54
CA ILE A 165 7.72 -14.46 9.95
C ILE A 165 8.25 -14.94 8.60
N PHE A 166 8.77 -14.04 7.76
CA PHE A 166 9.37 -14.40 6.48
C PHE A 166 10.55 -15.36 6.64
N MET A 167 11.45 -15.12 7.62
CA MET A 167 12.58 -16.02 7.90
C MET A 167 12.11 -17.38 8.44
N ALA A 168 11.05 -17.39 9.27
CA ALA A 168 10.57 -18.61 9.90
C ALA A 168 9.74 -19.50 8.95
N PHE A 169 8.98 -18.89 8.03
CA PHE A 169 7.95 -19.59 7.23
C PHE A 169 8.16 -19.48 5.72
N ASN A 170 9.39 -19.25 5.25
CA ASN A 170 9.71 -19.05 3.83
C ASN A 170 9.60 -20.33 2.96
N SER A 171 9.38 -21.50 3.54
CA SER A 171 9.20 -22.71 2.77
C SER A 171 7.88 -22.70 1.98
N ASP A 172 7.91 -23.18 0.74
CA ASP A 172 6.74 -23.39 -0.13
C ASP A 172 5.88 -22.13 -0.38
N LEU A 173 6.53 -20.98 -0.63
CA LEU A 173 5.85 -19.69 -0.86
C LEU A 173 4.78 -19.78 -1.95
N ASP A 174 5.06 -20.46 -3.05
CA ASP A 174 4.11 -20.58 -4.17
C ASP A 174 2.81 -21.26 -3.74
N LYS A 175 2.90 -22.33 -2.95
CA LYS A 175 1.73 -23.04 -2.42
C LYS A 175 0.93 -22.17 -1.46
N LYS A 176 1.63 -21.45 -0.56
CA LYS A 176 1.00 -20.54 0.41
C LYS A 176 0.27 -19.38 -0.27
N VAL A 177 0.91 -18.77 -1.27
CA VAL A 177 0.29 -17.67 -2.05
C VAL A 177 -0.91 -18.19 -2.82
N HIS A 178 -0.80 -19.37 -3.45
CA HIS A 178 -1.92 -19.98 -4.16
C HIS A 178 -3.08 -20.29 -3.21
N ALA A 179 -2.81 -20.89 -2.06
CA ALA A 179 -3.80 -21.19 -1.04
C ALA A 179 -4.46 -19.91 -0.48
N ALA A 180 -3.70 -18.81 -0.35
CA ALA A 180 -4.25 -17.54 0.10
C ALA A 180 -5.19 -16.89 -0.91
N LEU A 181 -4.93 -17.03 -2.23
CA LEU A 181 -5.72 -16.39 -3.29
C LEU A 181 -6.90 -17.23 -3.76
N THR A 182 -6.85 -18.55 -3.56
CA THR A 182 -7.90 -19.48 -4.00
C THR A 182 -8.62 -20.09 -2.80
N PRO A 183 -9.85 -19.62 -2.48
CA PRO A 183 -10.65 -20.24 -1.45
C PRO A 183 -11.05 -21.66 -1.93
N GLU A 184 -10.47 -22.67 -1.32
CA GLU A 184 -10.81 -24.05 -1.57
C GLU A 184 -12.05 -24.44 -0.74
N LYS A 185 -13.06 -25.03 -1.40
CA LYS A 185 -14.08 -25.76 -0.66
C LYS A 185 -13.35 -26.93 0.01
N GLN A 186 -13.34 -26.96 1.32
CA GLN A 186 -13.03 -28.20 2.03
C GLN A 186 -14.07 -29.23 1.57
N ASN A 187 -13.72 -29.96 0.52
CA ASN A 187 -14.35 -31.23 0.31
C ASN A 187 -13.97 -32.03 1.54
N ILE A 188 -14.88 -32.12 2.51
CA ILE A 188 -14.83 -33.17 3.50
C ILE A 188 -14.97 -34.45 2.64
N ALA A 189 -13.85 -34.90 2.07
CA ALA A 189 -13.78 -36.28 1.66
C ALA A 189 -14.01 -36.99 3.00
N PHE A 190 -15.23 -37.50 3.18
CA PHE A 190 -15.42 -38.59 4.11
C PHE A 190 -14.41 -39.64 3.60
N GLU A 191 -13.24 -39.69 4.25
CA GLU A 191 -12.47 -40.91 4.19
C GLU A 191 -13.47 -41.95 4.62
N ALA A 192 -13.93 -42.71 3.64
CA ALA A 192 -14.78 -43.88 3.90
C ALA A 192 -13.98 -44.68 4.91
N GLY A 193 -14.39 -44.59 6.17
CA GLY A 193 -13.66 -45.26 7.23
C GLY A 193 -13.55 -46.71 6.82
N VAL A 194 -12.36 -47.28 6.96
CA VAL A 194 -12.13 -48.67 6.67
C VAL A 194 -13.07 -49.44 7.56
N PHE A 195 -14.17 -49.92 6.96
CA PHE A 195 -15.16 -50.71 7.69
C PHE A 195 -14.54 -52.08 7.91
N THR A 196 -14.10 -52.38 9.10
CA THR A 196 -13.80 -53.73 9.55
C THR A 196 -15.05 -54.30 10.18
N GLY A 197 -15.52 -55.38 9.65
CA GLY A 197 -16.69 -56.08 10.17
C GLY A 197 -16.51 -57.60 10.14
N TRP A 198 -17.34 -58.28 10.85
CA TRP A 198 -17.43 -59.73 10.79
C TRP A 198 -18.87 -60.16 10.58
N ILE A 199 -19.05 -61.26 9.88
CA ILE A 199 -20.35 -61.92 9.71
C ILE A 199 -20.35 -63.10 10.66
N ASN A 200 -21.31 -63.12 11.57
CA ASN A 200 -21.54 -64.28 12.44
C ASN A 200 -22.73 -65.09 11.89
N PRO A 201 -22.49 -66.22 11.23
CA PRO A 201 -23.56 -67.04 10.74
C PRO A 201 -24.38 -67.61 11.93
N PRO A 202 -25.69 -67.92 11.75
CA PRO A 202 -26.49 -68.56 12.76
C PRO A 202 -25.89 -69.91 13.18
N GLU A 203 -26.01 -70.28 14.47
CA GLU A 203 -25.39 -71.49 15.03
C GLU A 203 -25.74 -72.79 14.34
N TYR A 204 -26.92 -72.86 13.74
CA TYR A 204 -27.43 -74.07 13.01
C TYR A 204 -26.68 -74.33 11.72
N THR A 205 -25.90 -73.33 11.19
CA THR A 205 -25.17 -73.52 9.93
C THR A 205 -23.82 -74.21 10.09
N GLY A 206 -23.28 -74.26 11.33
CA GLY A 206 -21.95 -74.78 11.63
C GLY A 206 -20.76 -74.04 10.97
N ILE A 207 -21.02 -72.89 10.36
CA ILE A 207 -20.02 -72.12 9.65
C ILE A 207 -19.34 -71.17 10.64
N GLN A 208 -18.00 -71.08 10.59
CA GLN A 208 -17.23 -70.17 11.45
C GLN A 208 -17.43 -68.70 11.05
N PRO A 209 -17.35 -67.75 12.00
CA PRO A 209 -17.41 -66.33 11.72
C PRO A 209 -16.36 -65.90 10.67
N ALA A 210 -16.77 -65.17 9.64
CA ALA A 210 -15.92 -64.69 8.57
C ALA A 210 -15.62 -63.20 8.75
N LEU A 211 -14.34 -62.81 8.74
CA LEU A 211 -13.93 -61.42 8.70
C LEU A 211 -14.16 -60.82 7.31
N ILE A 212 -14.68 -59.60 7.25
CA ILE A 212 -14.79 -58.83 6.02
C ILE A 212 -13.42 -58.23 5.75
N PRO A 213 -12.75 -58.62 4.62
CA PRO A 213 -11.44 -58.03 4.29
C PRO A 213 -11.59 -56.55 3.98
N GLU A 214 -10.59 -55.77 4.39
CA GLU A 214 -10.51 -54.33 4.13
C GLU A 214 -10.62 -54.06 2.63
N GLY A 215 -11.55 -53.18 2.22
CA GLY A 215 -11.72 -52.75 0.83
C GLY A 215 -12.55 -53.70 -0.06
N SER A 216 -13.17 -54.73 0.47
CA SER A 216 -14.07 -55.60 -0.30
C SER A 216 -15.45 -54.96 -0.48
N ASN A 217 -15.86 -54.74 -1.72
CA ASN A 217 -17.19 -54.22 -2.09
C ASN A 217 -18.26 -55.32 -2.20
N SER A 218 -17.91 -56.59 -2.12
CA SER A 218 -18.82 -57.69 -2.21
C SER A 218 -18.34 -58.88 -1.40
N LEU A 219 -19.24 -59.52 -0.69
CA LEU A 219 -19.04 -60.77 0.02
C LEU A 219 -19.89 -61.85 -0.60
N MET A 220 -19.26 -62.96 -0.95
CA MET A 220 -20.04 -64.17 -1.32
C MET A 220 -20.41 -64.88 -0.03
N VAL A 221 -21.70 -64.86 0.29
CA VAL A 221 -22.28 -65.64 1.39
C VAL A 221 -22.79 -66.96 0.80
N PRO A 222 -22.29 -68.11 1.28
CA PRO A 222 -22.84 -69.38 0.83
C PRO A 222 -24.30 -69.48 1.23
N GLN A 223 -25.18 -69.79 0.26
CA GLN A 223 -26.57 -70.14 0.52
C GLN A 223 -26.59 -71.55 1.04
N GLY A 224 -27.09 -71.74 2.27
CA GLY A 224 -27.36 -73.06 2.82
C GLY A 224 -28.55 -73.74 2.24
#